data_82a96bf6374bc6db95606c944c6568d7
#
_entry.id   82a96bf6374bc6db95606c944c6568d7
#
_cell.length_a   1.000
_cell.length_b   1.000
_cell.length_c   1.000
_cell.angle_alpha   90.00
_cell.angle_beta   90.00
_cell.angle_gamma   90.00
#
_symmetry.space_group_name_H-M   'P 1'
#
loop_
_entity.id
_entity.type
_entity.pdbx_description
1 polymer ?
#
loop_
_entity_poly.entity_id
_entity_poly.type
_entity_poly.pdbx_seq_one_letter_code
_entity_poly.pdbx_strand_id
1 'polypeptide(L)'
;MISVNIAGHRFQLCAAAVVVHGGFVLLHRFQGDAFWALPGGRVEPGEDGQTTVVCAMREELAVKVACAGLLYAVENFFEHASQANQAIGLYFRVQCEADFPLLDKPRDHVGVKGDQRLAFRWFPAALLHAVDLWPAFLRDTGAVA
;
A
#
# COMPACT_ATOMS: atom_id res chain seq x y z
N MET A 1 10.07 -7.33 11.26
CA MET A 1 9.08 -6.24 11.10
C MET A 1 8.99 -5.43 12.38
N ILE A 2 8.79 -4.14 12.26
CA ILE A 2 8.57 -3.28 13.44
C ILE A 2 7.09 -3.36 13.81
N SER A 3 6.79 -4.27 14.72
CA SER A 3 5.44 -4.52 15.23
C SER A 3 5.56 -5.05 16.64
N VAL A 4 5.04 -4.31 17.62
CA VAL A 4 5.14 -4.64 19.03
C VAL A 4 3.80 -4.44 19.72
N ASN A 5 3.54 -5.22 20.79
CA ASN A 5 2.36 -5.04 21.62
C ASN A 5 2.72 -4.16 22.82
N ILE A 6 2.01 -3.04 22.96
CA ILE A 6 2.20 -2.08 24.04
C ILE A 6 0.83 -1.70 24.58
N ALA A 7 0.59 -1.93 25.88
CA ALA A 7 -0.63 -1.53 26.59
C ALA A 7 -1.92 -1.96 25.85
N GLY A 8 -1.94 -3.19 25.34
CA GLY A 8 -3.11 -3.74 24.65
C GLY A 8 -3.25 -3.32 23.18
N HIS A 9 -2.33 -2.54 22.67
CA HIS A 9 -2.31 -2.11 21.28
C HIS A 9 -1.15 -2.75 20.54
N ARG A 10 -1.37 -3.09 19.27
CA ARG A 10 -0.29 -3.44 18.36
C ARG A 10 0.22 -2.17 17.69
N PHE A 11 1.45 -1.81 17.99
CA PHE A 11 2.10 -0.67 17.36
C PHE A 11 2.97 -1.13 16.19
N GLN A 12 2.84 -0.49 15.03
CA GLN A 12 3.53 -0.87 13.81
C GLN A 12 4.04 0.34 13.04
N LEU A 13 5.15 0.15 12.34
CA LEU A 13 5.64 1.08 11.34
C LEU A 13 5.46 0.44 9.96
N CYS A 14 4.73 1.11 9.09
CA CYS A 14 4.41 0.62 7.75
C CYS A 14 4.87 1.60 6.68
N ALA A 15 5.15 1.10 5.50
CA ALA A 15 5.43 1.92 4.34
C ALA A 15 4.62 1.41 3.15
N ALA A 16 4.09 2.33 2.36
CA ALA A 16 3.21 2.00 1.25
C ALA A 16 3.55 2.82 0.01
N ALA A 17 3.26 2.23 -1.16
CA ALA A 17 3.52 2.81 -2.46
C ALA A 17 2.27 3.51 -2.99
N VAL A 18 2.40 4.78 -3.33
CA VAL A 18 1.39 5.51 -4.11
C VAL A 18 1.84 5.46 -5.56
N VAL A 19 1.28 4.52 -6.31
CA VAL A 19 1.62 4.27 -7.71
C VAL A 19 0.51 4.88 -8.57
N VAL A 20 0.81 6.01 -9.19
CA VAL A 20 -0.15 6.74 -10.02
C VAL A 20 0.34 6.75 -11.47
N HIS A 21 -0.56 6.41 -12.40
CA HIS A 21 -0.26 6.46 -13.82
C HIS A 21 -1.54 6.80 -14.60
N GLY A 22 -1.48 7.85 -15.40
CA GLY A 22 -2.59 8.24 -16.27
C GLY A 22 -3.90 8.49 -15.53
N GLY A 23 -3.84 9.03 -14.31
CA GLY A 23 -5.01 9.30 -13.48
C GLY A 23 -5.55 8.09 -12.72
N PHE A 24 -4.82 6.97 -12.76
CA PHE A 24 -5.18 5.75 -12.04
C PHE A 24 -4.20 5.49 -10.90
N VAL A 25 -4.69 4.86 -9.84
CA VAL A 25 -3.90 4.43 -8.67
C VAL A 25 -3.94 2.92 -8.56
N LEU A 26 -2.79 2.31 -8.31
CA LEU A 26 -2.69 0.87 -8.12
C LEU A 26 -3.01 0.52 -6.67
N LEU A 27 -4.03 -0.31 -6.49
CA LEU A 27 -4.41 -0.84 -5.18
C LEU A 27 -4.29 -2.35 -5.18
N HIS A 28 -4.17 -2.93 -3.98
CA HIS A 28 -4.19 -4.37 -3.83
C HIS A 28 -5.17 -4.83 -2.74
N ARG A 29 -5.55 -6.09 -2.80
CA ARG A 29 -6.29 -6.74 -1.72
C ARG A 29 -5.86 -8.19 -1.61
N PHE A 30 -5.80 -8.69 -0.39
CA PHE A 30 -5.59 -10.11 -0.15
C PHE A 30 -6.83 -10.90 -0.54
N GLN A 31 -6.61 -12.12 -1.02
CA GLN A 31 -7.71 -13.04 -1.30
C GLN A 31 -8.53 -13.26 -0.02
N GLY A 32 -9.82 -13.04 -0.10
CA GLY A 32 -10.74 -13.16 1.02
C GLY A 32 -11.02 -11.86 1.77
N ASP A 33 -10.24 -10.79 1.55
CA ASP A 33 -10.51 -9.49 2.14
C ASP A 33 -11.52 -8.70 1.30
N ALA A 34 -12.35 -7.92 1.98
CA ALA A 34 -13.31 -7.06 1.30
C ALA A 34 -12.75 -5.68 0.93
N PHE A 35 -11.71 -5.25 1.60
CA PHE A 35 -11.14 -3.92 1.44
C PHE A 35 -9.89 -3.92 0.58
N TRP A 36 -9.61 -2.77 -0.01
CA TRP A 36 -8.40 -2.49 -0.78
C TRP A 36 -7.43 -1.65 0.03
N ALA A 37 -6.16 -1.75 -0.30
CA ALA A 37 -5.08 -0.99 0.34
C ALA A 37 -4.01 -0.64 -0.70
N LEU A 38 -3.11 0.25 -0.32
CA LEU A 38 -1.92 0.52 -1.13
C LEU A 38 -0.90 -0.62 -0.95
N PRO A 39 -0.17 -0.97 -2.02
CA PRO A 39 0.91 -1.95 -1.90
C PRO A 39 1.96 -1.50 -0.90
N GLY A 40 2.46 -2.43 -0.11
CA GLY A 40 3.48 -2.11 0.89
C GLY A 40 3.58 -3.17 1.96
N GLY A 41 4.17 -2.80 3.08
CA GLY A 41 4.37 -3.71 4.19
C GLY A 41 4.90 -3.03 5.43
N ARG A 42 5.20 -3.85 6.43
CA ARG A 42 5.83 -3.38 7.67
C ARG A 42 7.32 -3.18 7.44
N VAL A 43 7.84 -2.09 8.00
CA VAL A 43 9.26 -1.77 7.91
C VAL A 43 10.05 -2.73 8.81
N GLU A 44 11.17 -3.23 8.29
CA GLU A 44 12.06 -4.08 9.08
C GLU A 44 13.04 -3.24 9.92
N PRO A 45 13.45 -3.70 11.10
CA PRO A 45 14.47 -3.00 11.87
C PRO A 45 15.74 -2.78 11.04
N GLY A 46 16.26 -1.55 11.07
CA GLY A 46 17.44 -1.18 10.31
C GLY A 46 17.20 -0.82 8.84
N GLU A 47 15.96 -0.90 8.40
CA GLU A 47 15.54 -0.61 7.03
C GLU A 47 14.73 0.69 7.00
N ASP A 48 14.88 1.50 5.96
CA ASP A 48 14.02 2.67 5.80
C ASP A 48 12.75 2.36 5.01
N GLY A 49 11.80 3.30 5.04
CA GLY A 49 10.51 3.10 4.38
C GLY A 49 10.61 2.96 2.87
N GLN A 50 11.54 3.66 2.22
CA GLN A 50 11.75 3.55 0.77
C GLN A 50 12.18 2.12 0.40
N THR A 51 13.11 1.57 1.16
CA THR A 51 13.57 0.19 0.95
C THR A 51 12.42 -0.79 1.10
N THR A 52 11.58 -0.60 2.12
CA THR A 52 10.39 -1.44 2.32
C THR A 52 9.48 -1.42 1.10
N VAL A 53 9.21 -0.25 0.54
CA VAL A 53 8.34 -0.09 -0.64
C VAL A 53 8.95 -0.79 -1.86
N VAL A 54 10.22 -0.55 -2.13
CA VAL A 54 10.93 -1.16 -3.27
C VAL A 54 10.94 -2.68 -3.15
N CYS A 55 11.22 -3.20 -1.96
CA CYS A 55 11.22 -4.64 -1.71
C CYS A 55 9.82 -5.25 -1.84
N ALA A 56 8.79 -4.58 -1.31
CA ALA A 56 7.42 -5.06 -1.41
C ALA A 56 6.95 -5.18 -2.86
N MET A 57 7.23 -4.18 -3.69
CA MET A 57 6.85 -4.22 -5.10
C MET A 57 7.57 -5.35 -5.85
N ARG A 58 8.84 -5.59 -5.53
CA ARG A 58 9.59 -6.70 -6.12
C ARG A 58 9.06 -8.06 -5.68
N GLU A 59 8.81 -8.21 -4.39
CA GLU A 59 8.35 -9.48 -3.82
C GLU A 59 6.92 -9.81 -4.25
N GLU A 60 6.04 -8.80 -4.25
CA GLU A 60 4.62 -9.03 -4.51
C GLU A 60 4.30 -9.10 -6.01
N LEU A 61 4.96 -8.32 -6.86
CA LEU A 61 4.65 -8.20 -8.28
C LEU A 61 5.83 -8.47 -9.21
N ALA A 62 7.02 -8.73 -8.68
CA ALA A 62 8.24 -8.88 -9.46
C ALA A 62 8.55 -7.65 -10.33
N VAL A 63 8.20 -6.46 -9.87
CA VAL A 63 8.46 -5.20 -10.57
C VAL A 63 9.51 -4.38 -9.84
N LYS A 64 10.31 -3.66 -10.62
CA LYS A 64 11.30 -2.72 -10.12
C LYS A 64 10.72 -1.32 -10.17
N VAL A 65 10.80 -0.60 -9.04
CA VAL A 65 10.29 0.76 -8.92
C VAL A 65 11.32 1.66 -8.24
N ALA A 66 11.13 2.96 -8.38
CA ALA A 66 11.90 3.97 -7.66
C ALA A 66 10.94 4.88 -6.89
N CYS A 67 11.29 5.21 -5.65
CA CYS A 67 10.54 6.18 -4.88
C CYS A 67 10.92 7.60 -5.33
N ALA A 68 9.89 8.44 -5.50
CA ALA A 68 10.05 9.83 -5.92
C ALA A 68 9.81 10.83 -4.78
N GLY A 69 9.61 10.36 -3.57
CA GLY A 69 9.47 11.20 -2.38
C GLY A 69 8.38 10.73 -1.42
N LEU A 70 8.49 11.21 -0.18
CA LEU A 70 7.48 10.97 0.86
C LEU A 70 6.32 11.94 0.65
N LEU A 71 5.11 11.41 0.55
CA LEU A 71 3.89 12.21 0.43
C LEU A 71 3.26 12.49 1.80
N TYR A 72 3.13 11.45 2.61
CA TYR A 72 2.46 11.53 3.91
C TYR A 72 3.14 10.65 4.94
N ALA A 73 3.11 11.12 6.19
CA ALA A 73 3.33 10.32 7.38
C ALA A 73 2.07 10.46 8.23
N VAL A 74 1.35 9.38 8.45
CA VAL A 74 0.01 9.41 9.04
C VAL A 74 -0.09 8.41 10.18
N GLU A 75 -0.71 8.82 11.27
CA GLU A 75 -1.08 7.93 12.36
C GLU A 75 -2.44 7.30 12.04
N ASN A 76 -2.48 5.97 12.02
CA ASN A 76 -3.69 5.21 11.73
C ASN A 76 -4.09 4.41 12.96
N PHE A 77 -5.36 4.51 13.33
CA PHE A 77 -5.94 3.76 14.44
C PHE A 77 -7.05 2.88 13.89
N PHE A 78 -6.95 1.58 14.11
CA PHE A 78 -7.95 0.66 13.57
C PHE A 78 -8.01 -0.62 14.40
N GLU A 79 -9.08 -1.37 14.23
CA GLU A 79 -9.25 -2.69 14.83
C GLU A 79 -9.16 -3.75 13.72
N HIS A 80 -8.36 -4.77 13.97
CA HIS A 80 -8.21 -5.89 13.06
C HIS A 80 -8.07 -7.19 13.85
N ALA A 81 -8.87 -8.20 13.50
CA ALA A 81 -8.87 -9.49 14.18
C ALA A 81 -9.07 -9.32 15.71
N SER A 82 -9.97 -8.43 16.11
CA SER A 82 -10.31 -8.10 17.49
C SER A 82 -9.15 -7.49 18.29
N GLN A 83 -8.12 -6.99 17.62
CA GLN A 83 -7.01 -6.29 18.25
C GLN A 83 -6.97 -4.82 17.85
N ALA A 84 -6.79 -3.94 18.83
CA ALA A 84 -6.55 -2.52 18.59
C ALA A 84 -5.15 -2.33 17.99
N ASN A 85 -5.06 -1.55 16.93
CA ASN A 85 -3.83 -1.26 16.23
C ASN A 85 -3.60 0.24 16.15
N GLN A 86 -2.33 0.62 16.30
CA GLN A 86 -1.85 1.96 16.07
C GLN A 86 -0.65 1.87 15.14
N ALA A 87 -0.74 2.46 13.97
CA ALA A 87 0.31 2.37 12.97
C ALA A 87 0.74 3.75 12.52
N ILE A 88 2.05 3.93 12.34
CA ILE A 88 2.58 5.05 11.57
C ILE A 88 2.76 4.54 10.15
N GLY A 89 2.04 5.14 9.20
CA GLY A 89 2.16 4.84 7.79
C GLY A 89 2.97 5.91 7.06
N LEU A 90 3.99 5.47 6.33
CA LEU A 90 4.79 6.31 5.46
C LEU A 90 4.38 6.04 4.02
N TYR A 91 3.89 7.06 3.32
CA TYR A 91 3.32 6.91 1.98
C TYR A 91 4.23 7.59 0.97
N PHE A 92 4.84 6.79 0.09
CA PHE A 92 5.82 7.24 -0.89
C PHE A 92 5.23 7.27 -2.28
N ARG A 93 5.48 8.35 -3.01
CA ARG A 93 5.22 8.39 -4.44
C ARG A 93 6.19 7.46 -5.15
N VAL A 94 5.66 6.61 -6.01
CA VAL A 94 6.43 5.66 -6.81
C VAL A 94 6.27 6.02 -8.27
N GLN A 95 7.41 6.09 -8.98
CA GLN A 95 7.43 6.30 -10.41
C GLN A 95 7.39 4.96 -11.16
N CYS A 96 6.44 4.86 -12.11
CA CYS A 96 6.43 3.79 -13.08
C CYS A 96 7.38 4.16 -14.22
N GLU A 97 8.31 3.27 -14.54
CA GLU A 97 9.13 3.43 -15.71
C GLU A 97 8.30 3.16 -16.99
N ALA A 98 8.78 3.62 -18.15
CA ALA A 98 8.05 3.49 -19.41
C ALA A 98 7.76 2.02 -19.78
N ASP A 99 8.60 1.09 -19.31
CA ASP A 99 8.46 -0.35 -19.49
C ASP A 99 7.79 -1.06 -18.33
N PHE A 100 7.12 -0.32 -17.44
CA PHE A 100 6.41 -0.91 -16.30
C PHE A 100 5.37 -1.92 -16.82
N PRO A 101 5.47 -3.21 -16.41
CA PRO A 101 4.73 -4.28 -17.10
C PRO A 101 3.25 -4.34 -16.77
N LEU A 102 2.76 -3.57 -15.78
CA LEU A 102 1.40 -3.67 -15.27
C LEU A 102 0.52 -2.50 -15.66
N LEU A 103 0.78 -1.86 -16.81
CA LEU A 103 0.03 -0.66 -17.23
C LEU A 103 -1.34 -0.93 -17.86
N ASP A 104 -1.74 -2.20 -18.00
CA ASP A 104 -3.07 -2.55 -18.51
C ASP A 104 -4.13 -2.27 -17.45
N LYS A 105 -4.82 -1.14 -17.58
CA LYS A 105 -5.74 -0.62 -16.56
C LYS A 105 -6.99 -1.48 -16.33
N PRO A 106 -7.67 -2.00 -17.36
CA PRO A 106 -8.89 -2.76 -17.14
C PRO A 106 -8.66 -4.17 -16.60
N ARG A 107 -7.42 -4.61 -16.54
CA ARG A 107 -7.07 -5.97 -16.17
C ARG A 107 -6.58 -6.04 -14.73
N ASP A 108 -7.04 -7.05 -13.98
CA ASP A 108 -6.46 -7.39 -12.68
C ASP A 108 -5.12 -8.10 -12.87
N HIS A 109 -4.18 -7.80 -11.99
CA HIS A 109 -2.87 -8.44 -11.95
C HIS A 109 -2.75 -9.24 -10.67
N VAL A 110 -2.11 -10.39 -10.75
CA VAL A 110 -1.95 -11.29 -9.60
C VAL A 110 -0.57 -11.12 -9.01
N GLY A 111 -0.54 -10.95 -7.69
CA GLY A 111 0.70 -10.93 -6.91
C GLY A 111 0.65 -11.93 -5.78
N VAL A 112 1.74 -11.98 -5.02
CA VAL A 112 1.85 -12.87 -3.86
C VAL A 112 2.53 -12.14 -2.72
N LYS A 113 2.16 -12.51 -1.49
CA LYS A 113 2.86 -12.09 -0.28
C LYS A 113 2.98 -13.30 0.64
N GLY A 114 4.20 -13.84 0.76
CA GLY A 114 4.40 -15.13 1.39
C GLY A 114 3.64 -16.21 0.61
N ASP A 115 2.73 -16.91 1.28
CA ASP A 115 1.85 -17.92 0.69
C ASP A 115 0.46 -17.39 0.29
N GLN A 116 0.22 -16.08 0.48
CA GLN A 116 -1.06 -15.46 0.20
C GLN A 116 -1.09 -14.85 -1.19
N ARG A 117 -2.24 -14.97 -1.85
CA ARG A 117 -2.49 -14.34 -3.14
C ARG A 117 -3.02 -12.92 -2.95
N LEU A 118 -2.56 -12.03 -3.84
CA LEU A 118 -3.00 -10.65 -3.93
C LEU A 118 -3.61 -10.39 -5.30
N ALA A 119 -4.69 -9.62 -5.32
CA ALA A 119 -5.19 -9.01 -6.54
C ALA A 119 -4.74 -7.55 -6.58
N PHE A 120 -4.15 -7.14 -7.70
CA PHE A 120 -3.77 -5.76 -7.95
C PHE A 120 -4.66 -5.19 -9.03
N ARG A 121 -5.21 -4.00 -8.80
CA ARG A 121 -6.13 -3.37 -9.72
C ARG A 121 -5.89 -1.87 -9.77
N TRP A 122 -6.00 -1.30 -10.96
CA TRP A 122 -5.97 0.14 -11.15
C TRP A 122 -7.36 0.73 -10.93
N PHE A 123 -7.43 1.76 -10.11
CA PHE A 123 -8.66 2.51 -9.85
C PHE A 123 -8.50 3.95 -10.31
N PRO A 124 -9.50 4.55 -10.95
CA PRO A 124 -9.46 5.99 -11.21
C PRO A 124 -9.29 6.76 -9.91
N ALA A 125 -8.28 7.63 -9.84
CA ALA A 125 -8.01 8.41 -8.64
C ALA A 125 -9.21 9.24 -8.20
N ALA A 126 -10.00 9.75 -9.17
CA ALA A 126 -11.20 10.54 -8.90
C ALA A 126 -12.32 9.73 -8.22
N LEU A 127 -12.28 8.40 -8.28
CA LEU A 127 -13.31 7.52 -7.72
C LEU A 127 -12.91 6.83 -6.42
N LEU A 128 -11.76 7.16 -5.84
CA LEU A 128 -11.29 6.51 -4.61
C LEU A 128 -12.24 6.72 -3.43
N HIS A 129 -13.00 7.80 -3.42
CA HIS A 129 -14.00 8.05 -2.38
C HIS A 129 -15.11 6.99 -2.33
N ALA A 130 -15.33 6.28 -3.43
CA ALA A 130 -16.33 5.21 -3.53
C ALA A 130 -15.76 3.81 -3.33
N VAL A 131 -14.46 3.69 -3.08
CA VAL A 131 -13.77 2.41 -2.87
C VAL A 131 -13.64 2.14 -1.37
N ASP A 132 -13.84 0.89 -0.97
CA ASP A 132 -13.54 0.45 0.40
C ASP A 132 -12.02 0.34 0.53
N LEU A 133 -11.39 1.49 0.77
CA LEU A 133 -9.95 1.67 0.79
C LEU A 133 -9.49 2.00 2.22
N TRP A 134 -8.46 1.32 2.68
CA TRP A 134 -7.86 1.51 3.98
C TRP A 134 -6.40 1.94 3.87
N PRO A 135 -5.93 2.88 4.70
CA PRO A 135 -6.70 3.64 5.68
C PRO A 135 -7.66 4.65 5.03
N ALA A 136 -8.68 5.02 5.78
CA ALA A 136 -9.80 5.81 5.26
C ALA A 136 -9.41 7.20 4.72
N PHE A 137 -8.34 7.83 5.21
CA PHE A 137 -7.92 9.14 4.73
C PHE A 137 -7.56 9.13 3.23
N LEU A 138 -7.17 7.96 2.69
CA LEU A 138 -6.83 7.81 1.28
C LEU A 138 -8.03 8.01 0.35
N ARG A 139 -9.25 7.94 0.90
CA ARG A 139 -10.47 8.19 0.13
C ARG A 139 -10.72 9.67 -0.12
N ASP A 140 -10.05 10.53 0.63
CA ASP A 140 -10.24 11.98 0.50
C ASP A 140 -9.67 12.46 -0.83
N THR A 141 -10.41 13.37 -1.46
CA THR A 141 -10.02 13.94 -2.74
C THR A 141 -8.66 14.61 -2.65
N GLY A 142 -7.75 14.22 -3.53
CA GLY A 142 -6.42 14.80 -3.61
C GLY A 142 -5.35 14.11 -2.78
N ALA A 143 -5.71 13.16 -1.92
CA ALA A 143 -4.70 12.46 -1.11
C ALA A 143 -3.67 11.72 -1.95
N VAL A 144 -4.08 11.16 -3.10
CA VAL A 144 -3.20 10.40 -4.01
C VAL A 144 -3.11 11.01 -5.41
N ALA A 145 -3.72 12.15 -5.59
CA ALA A 145 -3.75 12.81 -6.90
C ALA A 145 -2.40 13.44 -7.29
#